data_4633a811cfd8f3f89c64e37b6875ff6d
#
_entry.id   4633a811cfd8f3f89c64e37b6875ff6d
#
_cell.length_a   1.000
_cell.length_b   1.000
_cell.length_c   1.000
_cell.angle_alpha   90.00
_cell.angle_beta   90.00
_cell.angle_gamma   90.00
#
_symmetry.space_group_name_H-M   'P 1'
#
loop_
_entity.id
_entity.type
_entity.pdbx_description
1 polymer ?
#
loop_
_entity_poly.entity_id
_entity_poly.type
_entity_poly.pdbx_seq_one_letter_code
_entity_poly.pdbx_strand_id
1 'polypeptide(L)'
;MKFIQPLSLGLVIAAGAAFATANQPTVAPANGTVTGTIVFEGDVPETKPLAIGEEQSKGCCADPAAMDMTDMTLLVDAKSKGIANVVITLEVKDAKVEIPKEPMQLDQKGCRFSPHVMIVPVGATVEYLNSDEVSHNIHTYAVKNSPLNKTVAGGASTKQELKKDEVVKVTC
;
A
#
# COMPACT_ATOMS: atom_id res chain seq x y z
N MET A 1 -26.90 -6.95 -7.50
CA MET A 1 -26.75 -5.56 -8.03
C MET A 1 -26.77 -4.64 -6.82
N LYS A 2 -25.62 -4.20 -6.33
CA LYS A 2 -25.51 -3.21 -5.24
C LYS A 2 -25.17 -1.87 -5.87
N PHE A 3 -26.03 -0.89 -5.70
CA PHE A 3 -25.81 0.47 -6.16
C PHE A 3 -24.71 1.11 -5.30
N ILE A 4 -23.66 1.58 -5.95
CA ILE A 4 -22.64 2.42 -5.33
C ILE A 4 -23.21 3.84 -5.33
N GLN A 5 -23.53 4.38 -4.15
CA GLN A 5 -23.86 5.79 -4.02
C GLN A 5 -22.57 6.62 -4.17
N PRO A 6 -22.64 7.76 -4.87
CA PRO A 6 -21.49 8.64 -4.98
C PRO A 6 -21.16 9.26 -3.63
N LEU A 7 -19.93 9.06 -3.17
CA LEU A 7 -19.38 9.69 -1.98
C LEU A 7 -19.22 11.19 -2.26
N SER A 8 -19.98 12.04 -1.59
CA SER A 8 -19.78 13.49 -1.66
C SER A 8 -18.52 13.84 -0.86
N LEU A 9 -17.45 14.15 -1.57
CA LEU A 9 -16.19 14.61 -1.00
C LEU A 9 -16.33 16.07 -0.57
N GLY A 10 -16.55 16.32 0.72
CA GLY A 10 -16.51 17.66 1.30
C GLY A 10 -15.07 18.15 1.42
N LEU A 11 -14.65 19.04 0.53
CA LEU A 11 -13.35 19.71 0.61
C LEU A 11 -13.45 20.87 1.60
N VAL A 12 -12.87 20.74 2.79
CA VAL A 12 -12.71 21.84 3.75
C VAL A 12 -11.42 22.59 3.42
N ILE A 13 -11.54 23.77 2.81
CA ILE A 13 -10.43 24.66 2.57
C ILE A 13 -10.36 25.64 3.75
N ALA A 14 -9.38 25.47 4.65
CA ALA A 14 -9.08 26.46 5.65
C ALA A 14 -8.25 27.59 5.01
N ALA A 15 -8.87 28.72 4.74
CA ALA A 15 -8.21 29.92 4.27
C ALA A 15 -7.59 30.65 5.48
N GLY A 16 -6.29 30.50 5.69
CA GLY A 16 -5.52 31.35 6.61
C GLY A 16 -5.20 32.69 5.93
N ALA A 17 -5.70 33.80 6.48
CA ALA A 17 -5.34 35.13 6.01
C ALA A 17 -3.89 35.45 6.40
N ALA A 18 -2.98 35.53 5.43
CA ALA A 18 -1.65 36.02 5.58
C ALA A 18 -1.58 37.49 5.15
N PHE A 19 -1.11 38.37 6.03
CA PHE A 19 -0.83 39.77 5.73
C PHE A 19 0.24 39.89 4.67
N ALA A 20 -0.06 40.62 3.59
CA ALA A 20 0.86 40.85 2.49
C ALA A 20 1.94 41.86 2.92
N THR A 21 3.18 41.46 2.91
CA THR A 21 4.34 42.38 2.75
C THR A 21 4.82 42.27 1.31
N ALA A 22 5.03 43.44 0.71
CA ALA A 22 5.24 43.62 -0.71
C ALA A 22 6.54 43.04 -1.25
N ASN A 23 6.47 42.59 -2.51
CA ASN A 23 7.52 42.44 -3.51
C ASN A 23 8.71 41.53 -3.20
N GLN A 24 8.47 40.24 -3.34
CA GLN A 24 9.44 39.37 -4.02
C GLN A 24 8.66 38.51 -5.05
N PRO A 25 9.19 38.28 -6.24
CA PRO A 25 8.62 37.27 -7.13
C PRO A 25 8.82 35.92 -6.46
N THR A 26 7.80 35.44 -5.78
CA THR A 26 7.76 34.06 -5.31
C THR A 26 7.64 33.21 -6.55
N VAL A 27 8.76 32.61 -6.99
CA VAL A 27 8.69 31.46 -7.90
C VAL A 27 7.85 30.43 -7.16
N ALA A 28 6.63 30.23 -7.63
CA ALA A 28 5.80 29.16 -7.11
C ALA A 28 6.60 27.86 -7.21
N PRO A 29 6.65 27.04 -6.16
CA PRO A 29 7.33 25.75 -6.26
C PRO A 29 6.75 25.02 -7.47
N ALA A 30 7.61 24.45 -8.30
CA ALA A 30 7.23 23.75 -9.52
C ALA A 30 6.32 22.54 -9.24
N ASN A 31 6.22 22.12 -7.97
CA ASN A 31 5.43 20.99 -7.49
C ASN A 31 4.50 21.43 -6.36
N GLY A 32 3.23 21.16 -6.51
CA GLY A 32 2.25 21.31 -5.42
C GLY A 32 2.16 20.02 -4.60
N THR A 33 1.82 20.17 -3.32
CA THR A 33 1.53 19.03 -2.43
C THR A 33 0.05 19.02 -2.09
N VAL A 34 -0.61 17.87 -2.24
CA VAL A 34 -1.97 17.63 -1.77
C VAL A 34 -1.89 16.75 -0.54
N THR A 35 -2.48 17.21 0.57
CA THR A 35 -2.54 16.44 1.81
C THR A 35 -3.99 16.29 2.25
N GLY A 36 -4.30 15.15 2.87
CA GLY A 36 -5.62 14.88 3.37
C GLY A 36 -5.66 13.56 4.14
N THR A 37 -6.79 13.30 4.78
CA THR A 37 -7.06 12.03 5.46
C THR A 37 -8.38 11.48 4.96
N ILE A 38 -8.40 10.21 4.60
CA ILE A 38 -9.64 9.49 4.32
C ILE A 38 -10.17 8.98 5.65
N VAL A 39 -11.38 9.36 6.00
CA VAL A 39 -12.00 9.01 7.28
C VAL A 39 -13.21 8.11 7.07
N PHE A 40 -13.42 7.21 8.01
CA PHE A 40 -14.58 6.33 8.08
C PHE A 40 -15.77 7.11 8.65
N GLU A 41 -16.91 7.02 7.99
CA GLU A 41 -18.15 7.63 8.46
C GLU A 41 -19.00 6.58 9.19
N GLY A 42 -19.52 6.94 10.35
CA GLY A 42 -20.29 6.04 11.22
C GLY A 42 -19.47 5.47 12.40
N ASP A 43 -19.96 4.37 12.94
CA ASP A 43 -19.29 3.66 14.04
C ASP A 43 -18.12 2.85 13.51
N VAL A 44 -16.96 2.99 14.15
CA VAL A 44 -15.74 2.27 13.76
C VAL A 44 -15.96 0.77 13.98
N PRO A 45 -15.81 -0.06 12.92
CA PRO A 45 -15.96 -1.49 13.06
C PRO A 45 -14.86 -2.08 13.95
N GLU A 46 -15.21 -3.09 14.71
CA GLU A 46 -14.24 -3.86 15.47
C GLU A 46 -13.29 -4.60 14.53
N THR A 47 -11.99 -4.44 14.76
CA THR A 47 -10.96 -5.17 14.01
C THR A 47 -10.94 -6.62 14.47
N LYS A 48 -11.21 -7.54 13.54
CA LYS A 48 -11.18 -8.97 13.82
C LYS A 48 -9.79 -9.54 13.60
N PRO A 49 -9.40 -10.58 14.34
CA PRO A 49 -8.17 -11.28 14.02
C PRO A 49 -8.29 -12.01 12.68
N LEU A 50 -7.19 -12.13 11.98
CA LEU A 50 -7.10 -12.89 10.73
C LEU A 50 -7.40 -14.37 11.01
N ALA A 51 -8.29 -14.96 10.20
CA ALA A 51 -8.55 -16.39 10.27
C ALA A 51 -7.40 -17.15 9.58
N ILE A 52 -6.73 -18.02 10.31
CA ILE A 52 -5.67 -18.89 9.79
C ILE A 52 -6.24 -20.25 9.48
N GLY A 53 -5.98 -20.76 8.28
CA GLY A 53 -6.31 -22.12 7.90
C GLY A 53 -5.39 -23.16 8.57
N GLU A 54 -5.82 -24.43 8.57
CA GLU A 54 -5.05 -25.50 9.21
C GLU A 54 -3.65 -25.69 8.60
N GLU A 55 -3.51 -25.52 7.29
CA GLU A 55 -2.20 -25.66 6.63
C GLU A 55 -1.25 -24.52 6.99
N GLN A 56 -1.75 -23.27 7.06
CA GLN A 56 -0.95 -22.14 7.47
C GLN A 56 -0.51 -22.27 8.93
N SER A 57 -1.35 -22.83 9.81
CA SER A 57 -1.00 -23.05 11.22
C SER A 57 0.09 -24.08 11.43
N LYS A 58 0.31 -24.99 10.47
CA LYS A 58 1.41 -25.97 10.51
C LYS A 58 2.72 -25.44 9.92
N GLY A 59 2.64 -24.37 9.14
CA GLY A 59 3.77 -23.76 8.46
C GLY A 59 4.31 -22.53 9.21
N CYS A 60 4.39 -21.43 8.50
CA CYS A 60 4.92 -20.18 9.02
C CYS A 60 4.07 -19.55 10.13
N CYS A 61 2.81 -19.95 10.29
CA CYS A 61 1.91 -19.47 11.32
C CYS A 61 1.82 -20.41 12.53
N ALA A 62 2.84 -21.20 12.78
CA ALA A 62 2.85 -22.21 13.86
C ALA A 62 2.73 -21.60 15.28
N ASP A 63 3.19 -20.35 15.44
CA ASP A 63 3.00 -19.60 16.70
C ASP A 63 2.21 -18.31 16.44
N PRO A 64 0.87 -18.37 16.43
CA PRO A 64 0.03 -17.17 16.23
C PRO A 64 0.23 -16.10 17.31
N ALA A 65 0.71 -16.47 18.51
CA ALA A 65 0.95 -15.51 19.59
C ALA A 65 2.16 -14.60 19.31
N ALA A 66 3.09 -15.05 18.48
CA ALA A 66 4.25 -14.27 18.05
C ALA A 66 3.99 -13.42 16.79
N MET A 67 2.76 -13.48 16.24
CA MET A 67 2.42 -12.84 14.98
C MET A 67 1.40 -11.72 15.16
N ASP A 68 1.49 -10.73 14.28
CA ASP A 68 0.40 -9.76 14.13
C ASP A 68 -0.76 -10.39 13.37
N MET A 69 -1.82 -10.72 14.09
CA MET A 69 -3.05 -11.34 13.56
C MET A 69 -4.11 -10.33 13.11
N THR A 70 -3.76 -9.06 12.96
CA THR A 70 -4.71 -8.02 12.53
C THR A 70 -5.21 -8.30 11.11
N ASP A 71 -6.52 -8.34 10.90
CA ASP A 71 -7.09 -8.35 9.55
C ASP A 71 -6.90 -6.98 8.90
N MET A 72 -6.09 -6.94 7.83
CA MET A 72 -5.73 -5.71 7.11
C MET A 72 -6.77 -5.29 6.06
N THR A 73 -7.88 -6.02 5.92
CA THR A 73 -8.90 -5.75 4.90
C THR A 73 -9.53 -4.37 5.08
N LEU A 74 -9.74 -3.95 6.33
CA LEU A 74 -10.20 -2.62 6.68
C LEU A 74 -9.60 -2.22 8.03
N LEU A 75 -8.66 -1.30 8.01
CA LEU A 75 -8.08 -0.72 9.22
C LEU A 75 -8.58 0.70 9.40
N VAL A 76 -9.29 0.92 10.50
CA VAL A 76 -9.80 2.24 10.90
C VAL A 76 -9.24 2.58 12.28
N ASP A 77 -8.55 3.70 12.38
CA ASP A 77 -8.09 4.20 13.68
C ASP A 77 -9.27 4.63 14.54
N ALA A 78 -9.36 4.11 15.75
CA ALA A 78 -10.51 4.32 16.64
C ALA A 78 -10.71 5.78 17.06
N LYS A 79 -9.66 6.61 17.04
CA LYS A 79 -9.71 8.02 17.49
C LYS A 79 -9.92 8.98 16.34
N SER A 80 -9.08 8.88 15.31
CA SER A 80 -9.11 9.77 14.15
C SER A 80 -10.12 9.35 13.09
N LYS A 81 -10.61 8.10 13.16
CA LYS A 81 -11.39 7.43 12.11
C LYS A 81 -10.64 7.34 10.77
N GLY A 82 -9.35 7.59 10.76
CA GLY A 82 -8.52 7.47 9.56
C GLY A 82 -8.48 6.03 9.04
N ILE A 83 -8.62 5.86 7.72
CA ILE A 83 -8.57 4.54 7.07
C ILE A 83 -7.15 4.33 6.54
N ALA A 84 -6.51 3.23 6.93
CA ALA A 84 -5.20 2.86 6.44
C ALA A 84 -5.26 2.17 5.06
N ASN A 85 -4.12 2.14 4.38
CA ASN A 85 -3.92 1.44 3.09
C ASN A 85 -4.84 1.89 1.95
N VAL A 86 -5.35 3.12 2.01
CA VAL A 86 -6.13 3.72 0.91
C VAL A 86 -5.17 4.30 -0.11
N VAL A 87 -5.35 3.93 -1.38
CA VAL A 87 -4.63 4.50 -2.51
C VAL A 87 -5.46 5.60 -3.14
N ILE A 88 -4.89 6.80 -3.25
CA ILE A 88 -5.50 7.93 -3.94
C ILE A 88 -4.68 8.19 -5.20
N THR A 89 -5.33 8.21 -6.34
CA THR A 89 -4.71 8.53 -7.62
C THR A 89 -5.08 9.94 -8.05
N LEU A 90 -4.10 10.67 -8.57
CA LEU A 90 -4.28 11.99 -9.15
C LEU A 90 -3.75 11.96 -10.58
N GLU A 91 -4.61 12.26 -11.54
CA GLU A 91 -4.18 12.41 -12.94
C GLU A 91 -3.60 13.81 -13.13
N VAL A 92 -2.32 13.87 -13.43
CA VAL A 92 -1.61 15.12 -13.71
C VAL A 92 -1.02 15.04 -15.11
N LYS A 93 -1.44 15.96 -15.97
CA LYS A 93 -0.91 16.03 -17.34
C LYS A 93 0.60 16.32 -17.31
N ASP A 94 1.34 15.58 -18.11
CA ASP A 94 2.80 15.69 -18.25
C ASP A 94 3.58 15.47 -16.95
N ALA A 95 2.99 14.77 -15.99
CA ALA A 95 3.68 14.41 -14.74
C ALA A 95 4.91 13.55 -15.04
N LYS A 96 6.03 13.91 -14.42
CA LYS A 96 7.26 13.12 -14.46
C LYS A 96 7.39 12.40 -13.12
N VAL A 97 7.46 11.07 -13.18
CA VAL A 97 7.69 10.23 -12.01
C VAL A 97 9.14 9.77 -12.03
N GLU A 98 9.88 10.02 -10.94
CA GLU A 98 11.23 9.51 -10.79
C GLU A 98 11.18 8.00 -10.49
N ILE A 99 11.95 7.23 -11.26
CA ILE A 99 12.10 5.81 -11.02
C ILE A 99 13.23 5.61 -10.00
N PRO A 100 12.97 4.95 -8.86
CA PRO A 100 14.01 4.66 -7.87
C PRO A 100 15.15 3.86 -8.49
N LYS A 101 16.39 4.22 -8.13
CA LYS A 101 17.59 3.47 -8.55
C LYS A 101 17.69 2.13 -7.86
N GLU A 102 17.33 2.11 -6.58
CA GLU A 102 17.30 0.90 -5.76
C GLU A 102 15.94 0.21 -5.87
N PRO A 103 15.89 -1.12 -5.81
CA PRO A 103 14.63 -1.85 -5.79
C PRO A 103 13.75 -1.46 -4.62
N MET A 104 12.45 -1.34 -4.87
CA MET A 104 11.45 -1.17 -3.81
C MET A 104 11.18 -2.53 -3.17
N GLN A 105 11.16 -2.58 -1.84
CA GLN A 105 11.10 -3.84 -1.11
C GLN A 105 9.69 -4.18 -0.67
N LEU A 106 9.28 -5.43 -0.94
CA LEU A 106 8.09 -6.07 -0.41
C LEU A 106 8.53 -7.32 0.33
N ASP A 107 8.46 -7.28 1.66
CA ASP A 107 8.98 -8.35 2.51
C ASP A 107 7.88 -9.31 2.96
N GLN A 108 8.20 -10.59 3.03
CA GLN A 108 7.43 -11.60 3.75
C GLN A 108 8.09 -11.86 5.10
N LYS A 109 7.42 -11.41 6.16
CA LYS A 109 7.86 -11.55 7.53
C LYS A 109 6.69 -11.82 8.46
N GLY A 110 6.81 -12.81 9.33
CA GLY A 110 5.73 -13.26 10.19
C GLY A 110 4.51 -13.70 9.38
N CYS A 111 4.73 -14.40 8.26
CA CYS A 111 3.71 -14.86 7.32
C CYS A 111 2.85 -13.75 6.70
N ARG A 112 3.37 -12.54 6.63
CA ARG A 112 2.65 -11.37 6.08
C ARG A 112 3.51 -10.65 5.06
N PHE A 113 2.84 -10.03 4.09
CA PHE A 113 3.50 -9.05 3.23
C PHE A 113 3.56 -7.68 3.91
N SER A 114 4.74 -7.06 3.90
CA SER A 114 4.97 -5.72 4.41
C SER A 114 5.76 -4.90 3.36
N PRO A 115 5.25 -3.72 2.94
CA PRO A 115 3.97 -3.12 3.30
C PRO A 115 2.77 -3.88 2.70
N HIS A 116 1.55 -3.69 3.28
CA HIS A 116 0.32 -4.31 2.77
C HIS A 116 -0.10 -3.78 1.40
N VAL A 117 0.13 -2.51 1.15
CA VAL A 117 -0.08 -1.82 -0.13
C VAL A 117 1.17 -1.05 -0.50
N MET A 118 1.60 -1.13 -1.75
CA MET A 118 2.77 -0.43 -2.25
C MET A 118 2.47 0.22 -3.61
N ILE A 119 2.86 1.48 -3.75
CA ILE A 119 2.79 2.20 -5.03
C ILE A 119 4.16 2.14 -5.68
N VAL A 120 4.21 1.59 -6.90
CA VAL A 120 5.45 1.35 -7.63
C VAL A 120 5.42 2.12 -8.95
N PRO A 121 6.39 3.00 -9.22
CA PRO A 121 6.52 3.63 -10.53
C PRO A 121 6.71 2.61 -11.65
N VAL A 122 6.08 2.86 -12.80
CA VAL A 122 6.31 2.04 -14.00
C VAL A 122 7.79 2.10 -14.39
N GLY A 123 8.41 0.95 -14.60
CA GLY A 123 9.84 0.80 -14.85
C GLY A 123 10.68 0.56 -13.59
N ALA A 124 10.11 0.69 -12.40
CA ALA A 124 10.83 0.34 -11.18
C ALA A 124 10.88 -1.18 -10.96
N THR A 125 11.88 -1.60 -10.18
CA THR A 125 12.07 -2.98 -9.75
C THR A 125 11.50 -3.17 -8.36
N VAL A 126 10.72 -4.22 -8.16
CA VAL A 126 10.32 -4.71 -6.85
C VAL A 126 11.22 -5.87 -6.46
N GLU A 127 11.77 -5.82 -5.27
CA GLU A 127 12.47 -6.93 -4.63
C GLU A 127 11.57 -7.55 -3.57
N TYR A 128 11.20 -8.79 -3.81
CA TYR A 128 10.42 -9.59 -2.89
C TYR A 128 11.37 -10.32 -1.95
N LEU A 129 11.38 -9.91 -0.70
CA LEU A 129 12.21 -10.49 0.36
C LEU A 129 11.43 -11.60 1.08
N ASN A 130 12.15 -12.53 1.67
CA ASN A 130 11.63 -13.49 2.64
C ASN A 130 12.49 -13.41 3.90
N SER A 131 12.01 -12.69 4.91
CA SER A 131 12.68 -12.52 6.20
C SER A 131 12.27 -13.56 7.25
N ASP A 132 11.44 -14.54 6.88
CA ASP A 132 11.14 -15.71 7.70
C ASP A 132 12.18 -16.82 7.47
N GLU A 133 12.24 -17.78 8.37
CA GLU A 133 13.13 -18.95 8.25
C GLU A 133 12.59 -20.02 7.28
N VAL A 134 11.29 -20.00 7.03
CA VAL A 134 10.62 -20.95 6.13
C VAL A 134 10.53 -20.40 4.71
N SER A 135 10.40 -21.30 3.73
CA SER A 135 10.21 -20.88 2.35
C SER A 135 8.79 -20.31 2.14
N HIS A 136 8.70 -19.22 1.41
CA HIS A 136 7.46 -18.61 0.96
C HIS A 136 7.35 -18.63 -0.57
N ASN A 137 6.13 -18.52 -1.07
CA ASN A 137 5.88 -18.34 -2.49
C ASN A 137 5.53 -16.88 -2.78
N ILE A 138 6.04 -16.36 -3.89
CA ILE A 138 5.58 -15.08 -4.46
C ILE A 138 4.76 -15.40 -5.69
N HIS A 139 3.46 -15.14 -5.61
CA HIS A 139 2.56 -15.28 -6.75
C HIS A 139 1.92 -13.92 -7.07
N THR A 140 2.37 -13.30 -8.18
CA THR A 140 1.79 -12.06 -8.69
C THR A 140 0.74 -12.37 -9.75
N TYR A 141 -0.47 -11.81 -9.59
CA TYR A 141 -1.56 -11.96 -10.57
C TYR A 141 -1.51 -10.82 -11.58
N ALA A 142 -0.36 -10.65 -12.20
CA ALA A 142 -0.15 -9.65 -13.23
C ALA A 142 -0.77 -10.11 -14.56
N VAL A 143 -1.39 -9.16 -15.28
CA VAL A 143 -2.01 -9.39 -16.61
C VAL A 143 -1.25 -8.63 -17.70
N LYS A 144 -0.88 -7.38 -17.41
CA LYS A 144 -0.12 -6.53 -18.34
C LYS A 144 1.39 -6.69 -18.16
N ASN A 145 1.85 -6.95 -16.94
CA ASN A 145 3.22 -7.34 -16.65
C ASN A 145 3.38 -8.86 -16.71
N SER A 146 4.62 -9.33 -16.80
CA SER A 146 4.90 -10.77 -16.69
C SER A 146 4.52 -11.28 -15.31
N PRO A 147 3.67 -12.31 -15.18
CA PRO A 147 3.36 -12.87 -13.87
C PRO A 147 4.60 -13.57 -13.28
N LEU A 148 4.72 -13.52 -11.97
CA LEU A 148 5.73 -14.24 -11.20
C LEU A 148 5.03 -15.28 -10.33
N ASN A 149 5.52 -16.51 -10.34
CA ASN A 149 5.12 -17.55 -9.40
C ASN A 149 6.39 -18.31 -8.99
N LYS A 150 6.96 -17.96 -7.85
CA LYS A 150 8.28 -18.46 -7.45
C LYS A 150 8.36 -18.67 -5.95
N THR A 151 8.92 -19.82 -5.56
CA THR A 151 9.31 -20.07 -4.18
C THR A 151 10.60 -19.33 -3.86
N VAL A 152 10.62 -18.65 -2.71
CA VAL A 152 11.74 -17.91 -2.16
C VAL A 152 12.10 -18.54 -0.82
N ALA A 153 13.32 -19.06 -0.69
CA ALA A 153 13.80 -19.65 0.55
C ALA A 153 13.92 -18.61 1.67
N GLY A 154 13.92 -19.07 2.91
CA GLY A 154 14.15 -18.19 4.06
C GLY A 154 15.44 -17.39 3.93
N GLY A 155 15.40 -16.10 4.22
CA GLY A 155 16.52 -15.17 4.09
C GLY A 155 16.91 -14.79 2.65
N ALA A 156 16.19 -15.29 1.64
CA ALA A 156 16.48 -15.00 0.23
C ALA A 156 15.53 -13.93 -0.34
N SER A 157 15.79 -13.53 -1.58
CA SER A 157 14.94 -12.61 -2.32
C SER A 157 14.80 -12.97 -3.80
N THR A 158 13.86 -12.34 -4.47
CA THR A 158 13.72 -12.36 -5.93
C THR A 158 13.25 -11.00 -6.41
N LYS A 159 13.54 -10.66 -7.69
CA LYS A 159 13.25 -9.35 -8.25
C LYS A 159 12.34 -9.44 -9.47
N GLN A 160 11.53 -8.40 -9.65
CA GLN A 160 10.68 -8.22 -10.83
C GLN A 160 10.62 -6.75 -11.21
N GLU A 161 10.88 -6.43 -12.47
CA GLU A 161 10.64 -5.11 -13.04
C GLU A 161 9.18 -4.99 -13.49
N LEU A 162 8.49 -3.91 -13.08
CA LEU A 162 7.11 -3.63 -13.46
C LEU A 162 7.06 -2.61 -14.59
N LYS A 163 6.79 -3.07 -15.81
CA LYS A 163 6.88 -2.26 -17.05
C LYS A 163 5.57 -1.64 -17.49
N LYS A 164 4.47 -2.03 -16.87
CA LYS A 164 3.12 -1.61 -17.26
C LYS A 164 2.33 -1.17 -16.04
N ASP A 165 1.50 -0.15 -16.25
CA ASP A 165 0.55 0.31 -15.24
C ASP A 165 -0.59 -0.69 -15.06
N GLU A 166 -0.69 -1.26 -13.88
CA GLU A 166 -1.77 -2.13 -13.44
C GLU A 166 -1.81 -2.29 -11.92
N VAL A 167 -2.95 -2.70 -11.39
CA VAL A 167 -3.07 -3.17 -10.00
C VAL A 167 -2.72 -4.65 -9.96
N VAL A 168 -1.66 -4.99 -9.24
CA VAL A 168 -1.16 -6.37 -9.12
C VAL A 168 -1.50 -6.91 -7.73
N LYS A 169 -2.32 -7.97 -7.67
CA LYS A 169 -2.49 -8.75 -6.45
C LYS A 169 -1.26 -9.64 -6.25
N VAL A 170 -0.73 -9.67 -5.04
CA VAL A 170 0.37 -10.56 -4.64
C VAL A 170 -0.11 -11.46 -3.52
N THR A 171 0.20 -12.73 -3.61
CA THR A 171 -0.14 -13.74 -2.57
C THR A 171 1.04 -14.68 -2.32
N CYS A 172 0.96 -15.36 -1.22
CA CYS A 172 1.79 -16.51 -0.94
C CYS A 172 0.98 -17.78 -1.19
#